data_b9c6b10bd37f25f411cfaf56160845df
#
_entry.id   b9c6b10bd37f25f411cfaf56160845df
#
_cell.length_a   1.000
_cell.length_b   1.000
_cell.length_c   1.000
_cell.angle_alpha   90.00
_cell.angle_beta   90.00
_cell.angle_gamma   90.00
#
_symmetry.space_group_name_H-M   'P 1'
#
loop_
_entity.id
_entity.type
_entity.pdbx_description
1 polymer ?
#
loop_
_entity_poly.entity_id
_entity_poly.type
_entity_poly.pdbx_seq_one_letter_code
_entity_poly.pdbx_strand_id
1 'polypeptide(L)'
;KIVIKFNDVDTQLSSKTILQNALLDKVIIALFLEPSTPQWLKDMGANPVKLGLDLSGGVHFLLEVDIDTAQQGRLELLLDTYRKSFAEDRIKFNESYIKDLVLFFEFSDKDSYNKALKKYRDESLGISGVQYVITERPSSNQLLLEYSDIALREIRDYAVGQNLITLRNRVNELGVSEPVVQRQGANRIVVQL
;
A
#
# COMPACT_ATOMS: atom_id res chain seq x y z
N LYS A 1 -7.91 30.38 14.45
CA LYS A 1 -8.43 30.00 13.13
C LYS A 1 -8.82 31.27 12.40
N ILE A 2 -8.26 31.48 11.20
CA ILE A 2 -8.60 32.63 10.34
C ILE A 2 -9.39 32.07 9.17
N VAL A 3 -10.49 32.71 8.81
CA VAL A 3 -11.33 32.38 7.66
C VAL A 3 -11.32 33.56 6.69
N ILE A 4 -10.95 33.31 5.44
CA ILE A 4 -10.94 34.30 4.37
C ILE A 4 -12.00 33.88 3.35
N LYS A 5 -12.93 34.77 3.00
CA LYS A 5 -13.99 34.48 2.02
C LYS A 5 -13.66 35.13 0.68
N PHE A 6 -13.86 34.38 -0.39
CA PHE A 6 -13.71 34.84 -1.77
C PHE A 6 -15.07 34.72 -2.49
N ASN A 7 -15.28 35.53 -3.49
CA ASN A 7 -16.53 35.54 -4.25
C ASN A 7 -16.55 34.53 -5.41
N ASP A 8 -15.35 34.02 -5.77
CA ASP A 8 -15.22 33.05 -6.86
C ASP A 8 -14.10 32.02 -6.52
N VAL A 9 -14.19 30.86 -7.20
CA VAL A 9 -13.29 29.71 -6.98
C VAL A 9 -11.90 29.98 -7.52
N ASP A 10 -11.77 30.70 -8.62
CA ASP A 10 -10.47 30.93 -9.27
C ASP A 10 -9.59 31.85 -8.40
N THR A 11 -10.19 32.91 -7.84
CA THR A 11 -9.52 33.78 -6.87
C THR A 11 -9.12 33.03 -5.60
N GLN A 12 -9.98 32.11 -5.13
CA GLN A 12 -9.69 31.26 -3.97
C GLN A 12 -8.47 30.36 -4.22
N LEU A 13 -8.41 29.69 -5.39
CA LEU A 13 -7.30 28.81 -5.78
C LEU A 13 -6.00 29.57 -5.93
N SER A 14 -6.03 30.71 -6.62
CA SER A 14 -4.84 31.57 -6.80
C SER A 14 -4.31 32.07 -5.46
N SER A 15 -5.20 32.50 -4.55
CA SER A 15 -4.85 32.96 -3.22
C SER A 15 -4.24 31.87 -2.34
N LYS A 16 -4.68 30.62 -2.49
CA LYS A 16 -4.07 29.48 -1.78
C LYS A 16 -2.58 29.36 -2.10
N THR A 17 -2.22 29.40 -3.38
CA THR A 17 -0.84 29.29 -3.84
C THR A 17 0.04 30.43 -3.28
N ILE A 18 -0.49 31.67 -3.33
CA ILE A 18 0.20 32.84 -2.78
C ILE A 18 0.42 32.71 -1.26
N LEU A 19 -0.60 32.30 -0.54
CA LEU A 19 -0.55 32.13 0.90
C LEU A 19 0.39 30.98 1.32
N GLN A 20 0.39 29.86 0.59
CA GLN A 20 1.32 28.75 0.84
C GLN A 20 2.77 29.21 0.67
N ASN A 21 3.08 29.92 -0.41
CA ASN A 21 4.42 30.44 -0.65
C ASN A 21 4.86 31.51 0.38
N ALA A 22 3.93 32.33 0.85
CA ALA A 22 4.22 33.37 1.83
C ALA A 22 4.40 32.83 3.26
N LEU A 23 3.68 31.77 3.62
CA LEU A 23 3.62 31.26 4.99
C LEU A 23 4.52 30.03 5.24
N LEU A 24 5.21 29.52 4.20
CA LEU A 24 6.27 28.50 4.31
C LEU A 24 5.91 27.37 5.28
N ASP A 25 4.89 26.59 4.99
CA ASP A 25 4.44 25.42 5.74
C ASP A 25 4.13 25.63 7.26
N LYS A 26 4.10 26.89 7.72
CA LYS A 26 3.78 27.21 9.11
C LYS A 26 2.28 27.11 9.44
N VAL A 27 1.44 27.01 8.42
CA VAL A 27 -0.01 26.94 8.56
C VAL A 27 -0.63 25.92 7.59
N ILE A 28 -1.69 25.26 8.02
CA ILE A 28 -2.49 24.40 7.15
C ILE A 28 -3.58 25.27 6.51
N ILE A 29 -3.57 25.36 5.19
CA ILE A 29 -4.58 26.08 4.40
C ILE A 29 -5.57 25.07 3.85
N ALA A 30 -6.80 25.07 4.34
CA ALA A 30 -7.90 24.26 3.84
C ALA A 30 -8.85 25.12 3.04
N LEU A 31 -9.21 24.67 1.85
CA LEU A 31 -10.27 25.29 1.03
C LEU A 31 -11.60 24.60 1.34
N PHE A 32 -12.67 25.37 1.39
CA PHE A 32 -14.04 24.84 1.49
C PHE A 32 -15.00 25.77 0.79
N LEU A 33 -16.09 25.21 0.29
CA LEU A 33 -17.20 25.98 -0.30
C LEU A 33 -18.26 26.22 0.78
N GLU A 34 -18.57 27.47 1.04
CA GLU A 34 -19.64 27.83 1.96
C GLU A 34 -20.99 27.88 1.17
N PRO A 35 -22.03 27.18 1.64
CA PRO A 35 -23.34 27.26 1.00
C PRO A 35 -23.86 28.69 1.02
N SER A 36 -24.32 29.18 -0.13
CA SER A 36 -24.90 30.53 -0.28
C SER A 36 -26.35 30.64 0.23
N THR A 37 -26.74 29.78 1.15
CA THR A 37 -28.08 29.75 1.73
C THR A 37 -28.38 31.06 2.47
N PRO A 38 -29.43 31.81 2.12
CA PRO A 38 -29.83 33.04 2.80
C PRO A 38 -30.07 32.80 4.31
N GLN A 39 -29.76 33.81 5.13
CA GLN A 39 -29.85 33.69 6.61
C GLN A 39 -31.30 33.36 7.04
N TRP A 40 -32.32 34.01 6.45
CA TRP A 40 -33.69 33.76 6.79
C TRP A 40 -34.13 32.30 6.58
N LEU A 41 -33.52 31.62 5.61
CA LEU A 41 -33.83 30.22 5.31
C LEU A 41 -33.15 29.28 6.34
N LYS A 42 -31.94 29.66 6.79
CA LYS A 42 -31.25 28.96 7.89
C LYS A 42 -32.01 29.08 9.21
N ASP A 43 -32.58 30.26 9.49
CA ASP A 43 -33.34 30.53 10.69
C ASP A 43 -34.65 29.71 10.74
N MET A 44 -35.18 29.30 9.59
CA MET A 44 -36.30 28.37 9.49
C MET A 44 -35.90 26.88 9.59
N GLY A 45 -34.65 26.60 9.86
CA GLY A 45 -34.13 25.22 10.00
C GLY A 45 -33.85 24.52 8.66
N ALA A 46 -33.90 25.22 7.54
CA ALA A 46 -33.55 24.65 6.23
C ALA A 46 -32.05 24.53 6.08
N ASN A 47 -31.57 23.30 6.10
CA ASN A 47 -30.18 22.98 5.75
C ASN A 47 -30.07 22.71 4.26
N PRO A 48 -28.97 23.13 3.59
CA PRO A 48 -28.76 22.78 2.19
C PRO A 48 -28.73 21.25 2.06
N VAL A 49 -29.43 20.75 1.05
CA VAL A 49 -29.41 19.32 0.75
C VAL A 49 -27.97 18.95 0.36
N LYS A 50 -27.36 18.03 1.09
CA LYS A 50 -26.09 17.47 0.69
C LYS A 50 -26.33 16.64 -0.56
N LEU A 51 -25.96 17.21 -1.72
CA LEU A 51 -26.03 16.51 -2.99
C LEU A 51 -25.05 15.33 -2.95
N GLY A 52 -25.54 14.14 -3.33
CA GLY A 52 -24.67 12.99 -3.53
C GLY A 52 -23.67 13.24 -4.67
N LEU A 53 -22.66 12.39 -4.80
CA LEU A 53 -21.63 12.47 -5.84
C LEU A 53 -22.20 12.63 -7.26
N ASP A 54 -23.32 11.97 -7.56
CA ASP A 54 -23.98 12.03 -8.84
C ASP A 54 -24.57 13.42 -9.17
N LEU A 55 -24.82 14.25 -8.17
CA LEU A 55 -25.41 15.58 -8.32
C LEU A 55 -24.43 16.72 -8.00
N SER A 56 -23.37 16.46 -7.30
CA SER A 56 -22.34 17.45 -6.96
C SER A 56 -21.11 17.42 -7.88
N GLY A 57 -21.03 16.44 -8.80
CA GLY A 57 -19.95 16.38 -9.79
C GLY A 57 -18.63 15.85 -9.24
N GLY A 58 -18.66 14.94 -8.30
CA GLY A 58 -17.46 14.29 -7.75
C GLY A 58 -16.88 13.20 -8.66
N VAL A 59 -15.63 12.82 -8.42
CA VAL A 59 -14.95 11.73 -9.10
C VAL A 59 -14.86 10.54 -8.16
N HIS A 60 -15.21 9.35 -8.66
CA HIS A 60 -15.14 8.10 -7.94
C HIS A 60 -14.15 7.17 -8.63
N PHE A 61 -13.05 6.84 -7.93
CA PHE A 61 -12.07 5.88 -8.41
C PHE A 61 -12.18 4.58 -7.62
N LEU A 62 -12.15 3.47 -8.33
CA LEU A 62 -11.92 2.15 -7.77
C LEU A 62 -10.54 1.69 -8.22
N LEU A 63 -9.60 1.63 -7.28
CA LEU A 63 -8.22 1.23 -7.53
C LEU A 63 -8.01 -0.19 -7.02
N GLU A 64 -7.28 -0.98 -7.76
CA GLU A 64 -6.85 -2.31 -7.36
C GLU A 64 -5.37 -2.29 -7.02
N VAL A 65 -5.01 -2.90 -5.90
CA VAL A 65 -3.61 -3.04 -5.47
C VAL A 65 -3.03 -4.28 -6.13
N ASP A 66 -1.91 -4.10 -6.83
CA ASP A 66 -1.15 -5.19 -7.45
C ASP A 66 -0.41 -5.98 -6.36
N ILE A 67 -1.02 -7.09 -5.95
CA ILE A 67 -0.50 -7.96 -4.89
C ILE A 67 0.65 -8.82 -5.42
N ASP A 68 0.61 -9.21 -6.69
CA ASP A 68 1.64 -10.06 -7.30
C ASP A 68 2.98 -9.31 -7.35
N THR A 69 2.97 -8.05 -7.75
CA THR A 69 4.17 -7.19 -7.69
C THR A 69 4.68 -7.03 -6.25
N ALA A 70 3.79 -6.85 -5.27
CA ALA A 70 4.19 -6.76 -3.86
C ALA A 70 4.79 -8.08 -3.34
N GLN A 71 4.24 -9.21 -3.76
CA GLN A 71 4.76 -10.54 -3.43
C GLN A 71 6.11 -10.78 -4.08
N GLN A 72 6.26 -10.47 -5.37
CA GLN A 72 7.51 -10.62 -6.10
C GLN A 72 8.64 -9.80 -5.46
N GLY A 73 8.40 -8.54 -5.12
CA GLY A 73 9.40 -7.71 -4.45
C GLY A 73 9.87 -8.28 -3.10
N ARG A 74 8.97 -8.92 -2.36
CA ARG A 74 9.34 -9.62 -1.12
C ARG A 74 10.13 -10.90 -1.37
N LEU A 75 9.81 -11.66 -2.44
CA LEU A 75 10.59 -12.84 -2.83
C LEU A 75 12.00 -12.46 -3.29
N GLU A 76 12.17 -11.33 -3.98
CA GLU A 76 13.49 -10.81 -4.37
C GLU A 76 14.34 -10.48 -3.15
N LEU A 77 13.78 -9.79 -2.16
CA LEU A 77 14.46 -9.54 -0.88
C LEU A 77 14.84 -10.83 -0.15
N LEU A 78 13.94 -11.81 -0.16
CA LEU A 78 14.17 -13.11 0.44
C LEU A 78 15.30 -13.85 -0.27
N LEU A 79 15.30 -13.85 -1.61
CA LEU A 79 16.34 -14.43 -2.44
C LEU A 79 17.71 -13.85 -2.09
N ASP A 80 17.83 -12.53 -2.01
CA ASP A 80 19.07 -11.85 -1.67
C ASP A 80 19.51 -12.16 -0.23
N THR A 81 18.57 -12.26 0.69
CA THR A 81 18.84 -12.61 2.08
C THR A 81 19.42 -14.02 2.17
N TYR A 82 18.80 -14.99 1.50
CA TYR A 82 19.30 -16.38 1.51
C TYR A 82 20.61 -16.54 0.76
N ARG A 83 20.82 -15.84 -0.35
CA ARG A 83 22.13 -15.84 -1.04
C ARG A 83 23.26 -15.41 -0.11
N LYS A 84 23.07 -14.33 0.65
CA LYS A 84 24.05 -13.85 1.64
C LYS A 84 24.26 -14.86 2.76
N SER A 85 23.17 -15.35 3.32
CA SER A 85 23.20 -16.33 4.41
C SER A 85 23.86 -17.65 4.00
N PHE A 86 23.63 -18.14 2.79
CA PHE A 86 24.29 -19.32 2.25
C PHE A 86 25.79 -19.11 2.02
N ALA A 87 26.19 -17.90 1.57
CA ALA A 87 27.59 -17.56 1.43
C ALA A 87 28.31 -17.55 2.78
N GLU A 88 27.70 -17.01 3.83
CA GLU A 88 28.21 -17.00 5.21
C GLU A 88 28.37 -18.44 5.76
N ASP A 89 27.39 -19.30 5.53
CA ASP A 89 27.39 -20.69 6.01
C ASP A 89 28.13 -21.65 5.07
N ARG A 90 28.74 -21.13 4.00
CA ARG A 90 29.46 -21.93 2.98
C ARG A 90 28.58 -23.01 2.35
N ILE A 91 27.30 -22.76 2.18
CA ILE A 91 26.36 -23.61 1.46
C ILE A 91 26.45 -23.28 -0.04
N LYS A 92 26.81 -24.27 -0.85
CA LYS A 92 27.03 -24.09 -2.29
C LYS A 92 25.75 -24.35 -3.07
N PHE A 93 25.36 -23.39 -3.91
CA PHE A 93 24.25 -23.55 -4.86
C PHE A 93 24.70 -23.21 -6.26
N ASN A 94 24.10 -23.86 -7.26
CA ASN A 94 24.36 -23.65 -8.69
C ASN A 94 23.55 -22.47 -9.21
N GLU A 95 22.22 -22.54 -8.97
CA GLU A 95 21.27 -21.53 -9.43
C GLU A 95 20.28 -21.15 -8.33
N SER A 96 19.77 -19.93 -8.45
CA SER A 96 18.66 -19.43 -7.63
C SER A 96 17.89 -18.39 -8.42
N TYR A 97 16.58 -18.57 -8.55
CA TYR A 97 15.71 -17.70 -9.33
C TYR A 97 14.28 -17.73 -8.79
N ILE A 98 13.47 -16.77 -9.23
CA ILE A 98 12.03 -16.70 -8.95
C ILE A 98 11.30 -17.00 -10.25
N LYS A 99 10.33 -17.91 -10.17
CA LYS A 99 9.44 -18.23 -11.27
C LYS A 99 8.04 -18.51 -10.73
N ASP A 100 7.04 -17.88 -11.33
CA ASP A 100 5.62 -18.04 -10.95
C ASP A 100 5.36 -17.81 -9.45
N LEU A 101 6.01 -16.79 -8.88
CA LEU A 101 5.96 -16.44 -7.44
C LEU A 101 6.48 -17.53 -6.50
N VAL A 102 7.31 -18.43 -7.02
CA VAL A 102 8.03 -19.47 -6.29
C VAL A 102 9.52 -19.19 -6.35
N LEU A 103 10.19 -19.30 -5.22
CA LEU A 103 11.63 -19.17 -5.13
C LEU A 103 12.29 -20.55 -5.26
N PHE A 104 13.20 -20.68 -6.22
CA PHE A 104 13.93 -21.90 -6.52
C PHE A 104 15.39 -21.78 -6.09
N PHE A 105 15.90 -22.83 -5.45
CA PHE A 105 17.32 -23.03 -5.21
C PHE A 105 17.74 -24.41 -5.68
N GLU A 106 18.81 -24.48 -6.46
CA GLU A 106 19.46 -25.72 -6.88
C GLU A 106 20.86 -25.81 -6.24
N PHE A 107 21.09 -26.82 -5.42
CA PHE A 107 22.33 -27.00 -4.69
C PHE A 107 23.33 -27.88 -5.41
N SER A 108 24.61 -27.55 -5.29
CA SER A 108 25.70 -28.23 -5.99
C SER A 108 25.90 -29.68 -5.52
N ASP A 109 25.55 -29.96 -4.28
CA ASP A 109 25.73 -31.27 -3.66
C ASP A 109 24.66 -31.52 -2.57
N LYS A 110 24.54 -32.80 -2.19
CA LYS A 110 23.56 -33.25 -1.20
C LYS A 110 23.83 -32.72 0.22
N ASP A 111 25.08 -32.44 0.57
CA ASP A 111 25.43 -31.87 1.87
C ASP A 111 24.97 -30.43 1.97
N SER A 112 25.22 -29.62 0.95
CA SER A 112 24.71 -28.25 0.84
C SER A 112 23.18 -28.20 0.84
N TYR A 113 22.51 -29.12 0.11
CA TYR A 113 21.06 -29.26 0.14
C TYR A 113 20.53 -29.54 1.56
N ASN A 114 21.11 -30.50 2.27
CA ASN A 114 20.67 -30.87 3.62
C ASN A 114 20.89 -29.72 4.64
N LYS A 115 22.00 -29.00 4.53
CA LYS A 115 22.29 -27.82 5.36
C LYS A 115 21.27 -26.70 5.12
N ALA A 116 20.98 -26.42 3.85
CA ALA A 116 19.97 -25.44 3.48
C ALA A 116 18.58 -25.81 3.98
N LEU A 117 18.18 -27.09 3.79
CA LEU A 117 16.89 -27.59 4.26
C LEU A 117 16.73 -27.46 5.78
N LYS A 118 17.76 -27.81 6.55
CA LYS A 118 17.74 -27.62 8.00
C LYS A 118 17.55 -26.16 8.38
N LYS A 119 18.31 -25.26 7.75
CA LYS A 119 18.22 -23.83 7.99
C LYS A 119 16.83 -23.29 7.68
N TYR A 120 16.25 -23.64 6.55
CA TYR A 120 14.88 -23.24 6.19
C TYR A 120 13.82 -23.74 7.17
N ARG A 121 13.96 -24.99 7.65
CA ARG A 121 13.03 -25.53 8.64
C ARG A 121 13.12 -24.81 9.98
N ASP A 122 14.32 -24.45 10.42
CA ASP A 122 14.53 -23.71 11.66
C ASP A 122 13.97 -22.27 11.55
N GLU A 123 14.11 -21.63 10.40
CA GLU A 123 13.64 -20.26 10.16
C GLU A 123 12.14 -20.18 9.80
N SER A 124 11.56 -21.24 9.22
CA SER A 124 10.12 -21.26 8.83
C SER A 124 9.17 -21.25 10.03
N LEU A 125 9.67 -21.56 11.22
CA LEU A 125 8.95 -21.52 12.50
C LEU A 125 8.98 -20.12 13.14
N GLY A 126 8.85 -19.06 12.34
CA GLY A 126 8.82 -17.68 12.82
C GLY A 126 7.68 -17.38 13.81
N ILE A 127 7.78 -16.25 14.48
CA ILE A 127 6.92 -15.79 15.61
C ILE A 127 5.42 -15.76 15.27
N SER A 128 5.06 -15.68 13.99
CA SER A 128 3.66 -15.53 13.51
C SER A 128 3.07 -16.79 12.84
N GLY A 129 3.77 -17.92 12.86
CA GLY A 129 3.36 -19.15 12.18
C GLY A 129 4.18 -19.45 10.92
N VAL A 130 3.78 -20.46 10.15
CA VAL A 130 4.49 -20.90 8.94
C VAL A 130 4.41 -19.82 7.86
N GLN A 131 5.51 -19.11 7.64
CA GLN A 131 5.61 -18.08 6.59
C GLN A 131 5.81 -18.67 5.20
N TYR A 132 6.51 -19.80 5.10
CA TYR A 132 6.87 -20.42 3.83
C TYR A 132 6.48 -21.90 3.83
N VAL A 133 5.95 -22.34 2.69
CA VAL A 133 5.81 -23.76 2.37
C VAL A 133 7.05 -24.18 1.61
N ILE A 134 7.72 -25.24 2.11
CA ILE A 134 8.93 -25.79 1.51
C ILE A 134 8.56 -27.04 0.73
N THR A 135 8.81 -27.03 -0.58
CA THR A 135 8.69 -28.21 -1.43
C THR A 135 10.08 -28.77 -1.72
N GLU A 136 10.30 -29.99 -1.25
CA GLU A 136 11.58 -30.69 -1.37
C GLU A 136 11.66 -31.51 -2.63
N ARG A 137 12.75 -31.38 -3.40
CA ARG A 137 13.07 -32.23 -4.56
C ARG A 137 14.47 -32.85 -4.38
N PRO A 138 14.61 -33.90 -3.53
CA PRO A 138 15.91 -34.48 -3.17
C PRO A 138 16.67 -35.09 -4.34
N SER A 139 15.96 -35.59 -5.37
CA SER A 139 16.56 -36.21 -6.56
C SER A 139 17.34 -35.21 -7.44
N SER A 140 16.95 -33.95 -7.41
CA SER A 140 17.58 -32.85 -8.15
C SER A 140 18.33 -31.87 -7.25
N ASN A 141 18.44 -32.13 -5.94
CA ASN A 141 18.99 -31.21 -4.93
C ASN A 141 18.34 -29.83 -5.01
N GLN A 142 17.01 -29.75 -5.24
CA GLN A 142 16.29 -28.50 -5.34
C GLN A 142 15.35 -28.29 -4.13
N LEU A 143 15.29 -27.05 -3.69
CA LEU A 143 14.28 -26.56 -2.73
C LEU A 143 13.47 -25.47 -3.38
N LEU A 144 12.15 -25.55 -3.20
CA LEU A 144 11.19 -24.56 -3.63
C LEU A 144 10.56 -23.93 -2.38
N LEU A 145 10.49 -22.61 -2.35
CA LEU A 145 9.84 -21.87 -1.28
C LEU A 145 8.69 -21.06 -1.85
N GLU A 146 7.54 -21.22 -1.25
CA GLU A 146 6.33 -20.47 -1.53
C GLU A 146 5.83 -19.80 -0.26
N TYR A 147 5.19 -18.64 -0.38
CA TYR A 147 4.52 -18.05 0.77
C TYR A 147 3.31 -18.91 1.17
N SER A 148 3.11 -19.09 2.47
CA SER A 148 1.89 -19.71 2.99
C SER A 148 0.69 -18.80 2.76
N ASP A 149 -0.53 -19.36 2.82
CA ASP A 149 -1.77 -18.58 2.75
C ASP A 149 -1.85 -17.48 3.83
N ILE A 150 -1.26 -17.74 4.98
CA ILE A 150 -1.19 -16.77 6.09
C ILE A 150 -0.30 -15.61 5.68
N ALA A 151 0.91 -15.89 5.21
CA ALA A 151 1.86 -14.88 4.77
C ALA A 151 1.32 -14.08 3.57
N LEU A 152 0.62 -14.72 2.64
CA LEU A 152 -0.03 -14.05 1.50
C LEU A 152 -1.12 -13.05 1.96
N ARG A 153 -1.89 -13.39 3.00
CA ARG A 153 -2.85 -12.45 3.59
C ARG A 153 -2.15 -11.26 4.24
N GLU A 154 -1.08 -11.50 4.99
CA GLU A 154 -0.29 -10.43 5.62
C GLU A 154 0.34 -9.50 4.58
N ILE A 155 0.92 -10.05 3.50
CA ILE A 155 1.47 -9.28 2.38
C ILE A 155 0.40 -8.38 1.77
N ARG A 156 -0.78 -8.94 1.50
CA ARG A 156 -1.93 -8.21 0.95
C ARG A 156 -2.37 -7.09 1.87
N ASP A 157 -2.61 -7.39 3.14
CA ASP A 157 -3.11 -6.42 4.11
C ASP A 157 -2.11 -5.28 4.31
N TYR A 158 -0.82 -5.60 4.34
CA TYR A 158 0.25 -4.60 4.39
C TYR A 158 0.27 -3.73 3.13
N ALA A 159 0.25 -4.34 1.94
CA ALA A 159 0.29 -3.61 0.68
C ALA A 159 -0.93 -2.67 0.53
N VAL A 160 -2.14 -3.16 0.83
CA VAL A 160 -3.36 -2.34 0.80
C VAL A 160 -3.29 -1.22 1.84
N GLY A 161 -2.82 -1.50 3.05
CA GLY A 161 -2.66 -0.51 4.12
C GLY A 161 -1.70 0.62 3.73
N GLN A 162 -0.54 0.29 3.17
CA GLN A 162 0.46 1.27 2.70
C GLN A 162 -0.08 2.13 1.55
N ASN A 163 -0.73 1.51 0.57
CA ASN A 163 -1.35 2.25 -0.54
C ASN A 163 -2.46 3.19 -0.05
N LEU A 164 -3.26 2.76 0.92
CA LEU A 164 -4.32 3.58 1.50
C LEU A 164 -3.76 4.83 2.21
N ILE A 165 -2.67 4.68 2.98
CA ILE A 165 -1.98 5.81 3.63
C ILE A 165 -1.42 6.76 2.57
N THR A 166 -0.72 6.23 1.56
CA THR A 166 -0.14 7.01 0.47
C THR A 166 -1.19 7.80 -0.29
N LEU A 167 -2.32 7.16 -0.63
CA LEU A 167 -3.43 7.82 -1.33
C LEU A 167 -4.07 8.92 -0.46
N ARG A 168 -4.29 8.67 0.82
CA ARG A 168 -4.79 9.71 1.74
C ARG A 168 -3.87 10.92 1.79
N ASN A 169 -2.57 10.70 1.91
CA ASN A 169 -1.61 11.79 1.95
C ASN A 169 -1.64 12.60 0.65
N ARG A 170 -1.61 11.93 -0.51
CA ARG A 170 -1.69 12.59 -1.83
C ARG A 170 -2.97 13.38 -2.02
N VAL A 171 -4.11 12.81 -1.64
CA VAL A 171 -5.42 13.48 -1.76
C VAL A 171 -5.49 14.69 -0.82
N ASN A 172 -4.95 14.58 0.39
CA ASN A 172 -4.86 15.71 1.32
C ASN A 172 -3.95 16.83 0.80
N GLU A 173 -2.83 16.48 0.16
CA GLU A 173 -1.92 17.45 -0.48
C GLU A 173 -2.60 18.22 -1.62
N LEU A 174 -3.54 17.59 -2.33
CA LEU A 174 -4.34 18.26 -3.38
C LEU A 174 -5.36 19.23 -2.80
N GLY A 175 -5.59 19.22 -1.48
CA GLY A 175 -6.53 20.14 -0.82
C GLY A 175 -8.00 19.89 -1.13
N VAL A 176 -8.35 18.66 -1.50
CA VAL A 176 -9.74 18.27 -1.76
C VAL A 176 -10.55 18.35 -0.48
N SER A 177 -11.75 18.89 -0.56
CA SER A 177 -12.66 19.00 0.58
C SER A 177 -13.34 17.67 0.86
N GLU A 178 -13.22 17.16 2.09
CA GLU A 178 -13.86 15.93 2.58
C GLU A 178 -13.64 14.68 1.69
N PRO A 179 -12.40 14.34 1.30
CA PRO A 179 -12.14 13.18 0.47
C PRO A 179 -12.43 11.89 1.24
N VAL A 180 -12.99 10.90 0.57
CA VAL A 180 -13.17 9.56 1.14
C VAL A 180 -12.16 8.62 0.52
N VAL A 181 -11.26 8.07 1.34
CA VAL A 181 -10.28 7.06 0.93
C VAL A 181 -10.45 5.85 1.85
N GLN A 182 -10.97 4.76 1.33
CA GLN A 182 -11.29 3.58 2.12
C GLN A 182 -11.03 2.27 1.38
N ARG A 183 -10.70 1.22 2.15
CA ARG A 183 -10.55 -0.13 1.60
C ARG A 183 -11.91 -0.69 1.21
N GLN A 184 -11.97 -1.35 0.04
CA GLN A 184 -13.13 -2.08 -0.43
C GLN A 184 -12.77 -3.54 -0.78
N GLY A 185 -13.19 -4.48 0.05
CA GLY A 185 -12.86 -5.90 -0.14
C GLY A 185 -11.40 -6.22 0.19
N ALA A 186 -10.83 -7.21 -0.51
CA ALA A 186 -9.52 -7.75 -0.18
C ALA A 186 -8.35 -6.88 -0.66
N ASN A 187 -8.41 -6.38 -1.90
CA ASN A 187 -7.29 -5.73 -2.60
C ASN A 187 -7.65 -4.40 -3.29
N ARG A 188 -8.85 -3.84 -3.01
CA ARG A 188 -9.31 -2.62 -3.66
C ARG A 188 -9.40 -1.45 -2.69
N ILE A 189 -9.23 -0.24 -3.22
CA ILE A 189 -9.36 1.03 -2.51
C ILE A 189 -10.29 1.93 -3.31
N VAL A 190 -11.28 2.49 -2.65
CA VAL A 190 -12.17 3.52 -3.19
C VAL A 190 -11.63 4.88 -2.81
N VAL A 191 -11.56 5.78 -3.79
CA VAL A 191 -11.22 7.19 -3.61
C VAL A 191 -12.35 8.02 -4.19
N GLN A 192 -12.96 8.86 -3.37
CA GLN A 192 -14.00 9.80 -3.78
C GLN A 192 -13.50 11.22 -3.49
N LEU A 193 -13.55 12.05 -4.53
CA LEU A 193 -13.04 13.42 -4.51
C LEU A 193 -14.14 14.42 -4.84
#